data_38d04dbf0f469740fa194fa849c7d7a4
#
_entry.id   38d04dbf0f469740fa194fa849c7d7a4
#
_cell.length_a   1.000
_cell.length_b   1.000
_cell.length_c   1.000
_cell.angle_alpha   90.00
_cell.angle_beta   90.00
_cell.angle_gamma   90.00
#
_symmetry.space_group_name_H-M   'P 1'
#
loop_
_entity.id
_entity.type
_entity.pdbx_description
1 polymer ?
#
loop_
_entity_poly.entity_id
_entity_poly.type
_entity_poly.pdbx_seq_one_letter_code
_entity_poly.pdbx_strand_id
1 'polypeptide(L)'
;MEKKINKAEKVNRSHPGFNKNAEPFFRIIMEGLKGEVDGEHFWDVVADNAVFEFLYNFPGFTNMIKGRKAYMDWFGGYTNVLHSADNLRVYRSEQPKKVVILEYEVHGIVPSTRKAYDNRFCSIITLEDRKIVHWRDYMDSLAVMISVSID
;
A
#
# COMPACT_ATOMS: atom_id res chain seq x y z
N MET A 1 13.89 35.61 2.60
CA MET A 1 13.78 34.44 1.70
C MET A 1 12.44 33.78 1.95
N GLU A 2 11.48 34.04 1.09
CA GLU A 2 10.19 33.34 1.14
C GLU A 2 10.42 31.88 0.77
N LYS A 3 10.14 30.96 1.71
CA LYS A 3 9.99 29.56 1.38
C LYS A 3 8.85 29.45 0.38
N LYS A 4 9.14 29.14 -0.87
CA LYS A 4 8.14 28.67 -1.82
C LYS A 4 7.47 27.45 -1.16
N ILE A 5 6.25 27.64 -0.67
CA ILE A 5 5.36 26.56 -0.30
C ILE A 5 5.10 25.83 -1.62
N ASN A 6 5.78 24.71 -1.85
CA ASN A 6 5.43 23.80 -2.93
C ASN A 6 3.98 23.38 -2.66
N LYS A 7 3.04 23.94 -3.42
CA LYS A 7 1.68 23.46 -3.45
C LYS A 7 1.79 21.99 -3.83
N ALA A 8 1.50 21.10 -2.87
CA ALA A 8 1.44 19.69 -3.14
C ALA A 8 0.56 19.47 -4.38
N GLU A 9 1.12 18.83 -5.39
CA GLU A 9 0.41 18.57 -6.63
C GLU A 9 -0.85 17.76 -6.31
N LYS A 10 -2.00 18.31 -6.67
CA LYS A 10 -3.29 17.70 -6.35
C LYS A 10 -3.41 16.35 -7.08
N VAL A 11 -3.63 15.28 -6.32
CA VAL A 11 -3.75 13.94 -6.89
C VAL A 11 -4.96 13.85 -7.83
N ASN A 12 -4.73 13.39 -9.05
CA ASN A 12 -5.79 13.24 -10.04
C ASN A 12 -6.70 12.07 -9.69
N ARG A 13 -7.94 12.37 -9.29
CA ARG A 13 -8.96 11.38 -8.90
C ARG A 13 -9.41 10.45 -10.05
N SER A 14 -9.16 10.84 -11.29
CA SER A 14 -9.47 10.00 -12.46
C SER A 14 -8.36 9.02 -12.81
N HIS A 15 -7.23 9.05 -12.11
CA HIS A 15 -6.12 8.14 -12.35
C HIS A 15 -6.54 6.68 -12.06
N PRO A 16 -6.17 5.69 -12.91
CA PRO A 16 -6.49 4.27 -12.70
C PRO A 16 -5.99 3.69 -11.36
N GLY A 17 -5.02 4.34 -10.71
CA GLY A 17 -4.56 3.99 -9.36
C GLY A 17 -5.64 4.10 -8.28
N PHE A 18 -6.71 4.88 -8.51
CA PHE A 18 -7.93 4.86 -7.69
C PHE A 18 -8.78 3.63 -8.00
N ASN A 19 -8.16 2.48 -8.03
CA ASN A 19 -8.77 1.21 -8.38
C ASN A 19 -9.74 0.76 -7.28
N LYS A 20 -11.03 0.66 -7.63
CA LYS A 20 -12.08 0.22 -6.69
C LYS A 20 -11.85 -1.18 -6.15
N ASN A 21 -11.16 -2.02 -6.91
CA ASN A 21 -10.86 -3.40 -6.50
C ASN A 21 -9.81 -3.45 -5.37
N ALA A 22 -9.02 -2.40 -5.20
CA ALA A 22 -8.05 -2.26 -4.11
C ALA A 22 -8.61 -1.50 -2.88
N GLU A 23 -9.88 -1.11 -2.91
CA GLU A 23 -10.50 -0.31 -1.85
C GLU A 23 -10.41 -0.95 -0.46
N PRO A 24 -10.56 -2.28 -0.28
CA PRO A 24 -10.35 -2.90 1.03
C PRO A 24 -8.95 -2.65 1.60
N PHE A 25 -7.92 -2.69 0.75
CA PHE A 25 -6.55 -2.36 1.14
C PHE A 25 -6.43 -0.87 1.52
N PHE A 26 -6.91 0.03 0.68
CA PHE A 26 -6.81 1.47 0.98
C PHE A 26 -7.47 1.83 2.32
N ARG A 27 -8.62 1.25 2.60
CA ARG A 27 -9.37 1.50 3.84
C ARG A 27 -8.64 1.01 5.08
N ILE A 28 -8.12 -0.21 5.07
CA ILE A 28 -7.45 -0.76 6.24
C ILE A 28 -6.16 -0.02 6.55
N ILE A 29 -5.43 0.44 5.51
CA ILE A 29 -4.25 1.28 5.69
C ILE A 29 -4.62 2.63 6.29
N MET A 30 -5.64 3.29 5.77
CA MET A 30 -6.10 4.58 6.30
C MET A 30 -6.60 4.47 7.74
N GLU A 31 -7.24 3.36 8.10
CA GLU A 31 -7.61 3.08 9.49
C GLU A 31 -6.38 2.96 10.38
N GLY A 32 -5.35 2.24 9.93
CA GLY A 32 -4.09 2.07 10.67
C GLY A 32 -3.30 3.37 10.85
N LEU A 33 -3.41 4.30 9.90
CA LEU A 33 -2.73 5.60 9.90
C LEU A 33 -3.57 6.73 10.48
N LYS A 34 -4.76 6.45 10.97
CA LYS A 34 -5.70 7.46 11.48
C LYS A 34 -5.07 8.33 12.56
N GLY A 35 -5.17 9.65 12.39
CA GLY A 35 -4.57 10.64 13.27
C GLY A 35 -3.10 10.93 13.00
N GLU A 36 -2.43 10.17 12.13
CA GLU A 36 -1.00 10.29 11.83
C GLU A 36 -0.72 10.94 10.48
N VAL A 37 -1.70 11.01 9.61
CA VAL A 37 -1.58 11.52 8.24
C VAL A 37 -2.68 12.54 7.92
N ASP A 38 -2.42 13.39 6.92
CA ASP A 38 -3.36 14.38 6.42
C ASP A 38 -3.77 14.05 4.99
N GLY A 39 -5.03 13.71 4.77
CA GLY A 39 -5.62 13.42 3.48
C GLY A 39 -6.88 12.56 3.62
N GLU A 40 -7.71 12.55 2.61
CA GLU A 40 -8.99 11.81 2.60
C GLU A 40 -8.83 10.39 2.06
N HIS A 41 -7.91 10.19 1.13
CA HIS A 41 -7.65 8.92 0.48
C HIS A 41 -6.18 8.51 0.65
N PHE A 42 -5.88 7.22 0.55
CA PHE A 42 -4.53 6.66 0.62
C PHE A 42 -3.54 7.43 -0.27
N TRP A 43 -3.92 7.74 -1.52
CA TRP A 43 -3.03 8.48 -2.43
C TRP A 43 -2.75 9.92 -2.00
N ASP A 44 -3.63 10.54 -1.23
CA ASP A 44 -3.39 11.90 -0.70
C ASP A 44 -2.31 11.90 0.38
N VAL A 45 -2.15 10.79 1.10
CA VAL A 45 -1.19 10.67 2.21
C VAL A 45 0.15 10.11 1.80
N VAL A 46 0.33 9.72 0.55
CA VAL A 46 1.61 9.29 -0.03
C VAL A 46 2.35 10.52 -0.57
N ALA A 47 3.60 10.71 -0.15
CA ALA A 47 4.45 11.78 -0.68
C ALA A 47 4.82 11.51 -2.15
N ASP A 48 5.05 12.56 -2.94
CA ASP A 48 5.38 12.46 -4.37
C ASP A 48 6.61 11.56 -4.63
N ASN A 49 7.60 11.64 -3.73
CA ASN A 49 8.87 10.93 -3.82
C ASN A 49 8.94 9.69 -2.91
N ALA A 50 7.81 9.19 -2.43
CA ALA A 50 7.77 8.01 -1.57
C ALA A 50 8.41 6.79 -2.25
N VAL A 51 9.10 5.97 -1.46
CA VAL A 51 9.74 4.73 -1.91
C VAL A 51 8.98 3.54 -1.32
N PHE A 52 8.68 2.58 -2.16
CA PHE A 52 8.01 1.33 -1.79
C PHE A 52 8.95 0.17 -2.03
N GLU A 53 9.24 -0.60 -1.00
CA GLU A 53 10.07 -1.80 -1.05
C GLU A 53 9.21 -3.03 -0.77
N PHE A 54 9.37 -4.05 -1.59
CA PHE A 54 8.74 -5.35 -1.40
C PHE A 54 9.80 -6.34 -0.96
N LEU A 55 9.79 -6.69 0.32
CA LEU A 55 10.83 -7.48 0.99
C LEU A 55 10.51 -8.98 0.97
N TYR A 56 10.00 -9.44 -0.15
CA TYR A 56 9.70 -10.84 -0.43
C TYR A 56 10.13 -11.20 -1.84
N ASN A 57 10.53 -12.44 -2.04
CA ASN A 57 10.92 -12.93 -3.36
C ASN A 57 9.70 -13.53 -4.06
N PHE A 58 9.36 -12.94 -5.20
CA PHE A 58 8.34 -13.48 -6.07
C PHE A 58 8.79 -13.34 -7.53
N PRO A 59 8.82 -14.47 -8.31
CA PRO A 59 9.29 -14.42 -9.69
C PRO A 59 8.50 -13.42 -10.53
N GLY A 60 9.20 -12.53 -11.22
CA GLY A 60 8.58 -11.53 -12.09
C GLY A 60 8.03 -10.27 -11.41
N PHE A 61 8.14 -10.17 -10.07
CA PHE A 61 7.76 -8.95 -9.35
C PHE A 61 8.94 -8.01 -9.16
N THR A 62 8.67 -6.71 -9.21
CA THR A 62 9.63 -5.69 -8.82
C THR A 62 9.83 -5.68 -7.30
N ASN A 63 11.05 -5.43 -6.86
CA ASN A 63 11.37 -5.31 -5.43
C ASN A 63 11.26 -3.88 -4.92
N MET A 64 11.17 -2.89 -5.81
CA MET A 64 11.12 -1.48 -5.44
C MET A 64 10.37 -0.66 -6.48
N ILE A 65 9.55 0.25 -5.99
CA ILE A 65 8.90 1.29 -6.81
C ILE A 65 9.24 2.64 -6.20
N LYS A 66 9.71 3.58 -7.01
CA LYS A 66 10.06 4.93 -6.60
C LYS A 66 9.05 5.94 -7.15
N GLY A 67 8.45 6.69 -6.24
CA GLY A 67 7.51 7.75 -6.52
C GLY A 67 6.03 7.31 -6.49
N ARG A 68 5.19 8.23 -6.03
CA ARG A 68 3.73 8.02 -5.94
C ARG A 68 3.12 7.68 -7.30
N LYS A 69 3.49 8.42 -8.35
CA LYS A 69 2.94 8.20 -9.69
C LYS A 69 3.21 6.79 -10.19
N ALA A 70 4.45 6.31 -10.06
CA ALA A 70 4.81 4.95 -10.48
C ALA A 70 4.02 3.89 -9.71
N TYR A 71 3.80 4.11 -8.41
CA TYR A 71 3.01 3.20 -7.60
C TYR A 71 1.50 3.24 -7.95
N MET A 72 0.97 4.42 -8.25
CA MET A 72 -0.40 4.56 -8.77
C MET A 72 -0.58 3.84 -10.12
N ASP A 73 0.40 3.95 -11.01
CA ASP A 73 0.38 3.25 -12.31
C ASP A 73 0.38 1.71 -12.09
N TRP A 74 1.16 1.22 -11.14
CA TRP A 74 1.17 -0.19 -10.77
C TRP A 74 -0.19 -0.66 -10.24
N PHE A 75 -0.83 0.10 -9.35
CA PHE A 75 -2.18 -0.18 -8.85
C PHE A 75 -3.25 -0.09 -9.93
N GLY A 76 -3.05 0.71 -10.96
CA GLY A 76 -3.96 0.78 -12.11
C GLY A 76 -4.07 -0.55 -12.86
N GLY A 77 -2.99 -1.35 -12.85
CA GLY A 77 -2.98 -2.71 -13.40
C GLY A 77 -3.46 -3.80 -12.43
N TYR A 78 -3.83 -3.45 -11.21
CA TYR A 78 -4.27 -4.40 -10.19
C TYR A 78 -5.61 -5.03 -10.56
N THR A 79 -5.67 -6.36 -10.53
CA THR A 79 -6.86 -7.09 -10.89
C THR A 79 -7.89 -7.13 -9.76
N ASN A 80 -9.11 -7.59 -10.08
CA ASN A 80 -10.22 -7.69 -9.11
C ASN A 80 -10.01 -8.90 -8.16
N VAL A 81 -8.99 -8.85 -7.33
CA VAL A 81 -8.61 -9.93 -6.42
C VAL A 81 -9.20 -9.73 -5.03
N LEU A 82 -9.04 -8.53 -4.45
CA LEU A 82 -9.40 -8.31 -3.06
C LEU A 82 -10.91 -8.11 -2.87
N HIS A 83 -11.46 -8.78 -1.84
CA HIS A 83 -12.84 -8.63 -1.41
C HIS A 83 -12.93 -7.98 -0.01
N SER A 84 -11.96 -8.26 0.86
CA SER A 84 -11.93 -7.72 2.20
C SER A 84 -10.50 -7.63 2.74
N ALA A 85 -10.35 -6.88 3.83
CA ALA A 85 -9.15 -6.82 4.64
C ALA A 85 -9.55 -6.66 6.10
N ASP A 86 -8.86 -7.33 7.02
CA ASP A 86 -9.20 -7.38 8.43
C ASP A 86 -8.00 -7.66 9.35
N ASN A 87 -8.27 -7.93 10.61
CA ASN A 87 -7.28 -8.29 11.62
C ASN A 87 -6.14 -7.26 11.77
N LEU A 88 -6.48 -5.98 11.67
CA LEU A 88 -5.52 -4.89 11.78
C LEU A 88 -4.93 -4.81 13.18
N ARG A 89 -3.60 -4.80 13.26
CA ARG A 89 -2.82 -4.43 14.44
C ARG A 89 -1.90 -3.27 14.09
N VAL A 90 -1.79 -2.31 15.00
CA VAL A 90 -1.05 -1.07 14.77
C VAL A 90 -0.02 -0.88 15.86
N TYR A 91 1.23 -0.70 15.46
CA TYR A 91 2.35 -0.40 16.34
C TYR A 91 2.99 0.91 15.91
N ARG A 92 3.37 1.77 16.86
CA ARG A 92 3.95 3.08 16.56
C ARG A 92 5.28 3.27 17.28
N SER A 93 6.22 3.90 16.59
CA SER A 93 7.49 4.38 17.15
C SER A 93 7.76 5.80 16.65
N GLU A 94 8.23 6.66 17.51
CA GLU A 94 8.52 8.07 17.20
C GLU A 94 10.00 8.39 17.14
N GLN A 95 10.86 7.44 17.48
CA GLN A 95 12.30 7.63 17.53
C GLN A 95 13.04 6.56 16.71
N PRO A 96 14.03 6.96 15.90
CA PRO A 96 14.46 8.32 15.54
C PRO A 96 13.53 9.02 14.54
N LYS A 97 12.61 8.30 13.93
CA LYS A 97 11.58 8.80 13.00
C LYS A 97 10.22 8.22 13.40
N LYS A 98 9.16 8.89 12.98
CA LYS A 98 7.81 8.36 13.14
C LYS A 98 7.62 7.16 12.21
N VAL A 99 7.44 6.01 12.80
CA VAL A 99 7.19 4.75 12.10
C VAL A 99 5.89 4.14 12.61
N VAL A 100 5.03 3.76 11.69
CA VAL A 100 3.82 2.97 11.97
C VAL A 100 4.02 1.60 11.34
N ILE A 101 3.84 0.55 12.13
CA ILE A 101 3.88 -0.83 11.67
C ILE A 101 2.45 -1.37 11.70
N LEU A 102 2.00 -1.90 10.58
CA LEU A 102 0.68 -2.49 10.43
C LEU A 102 0.82 -3.99 10.16
N GLU A 103 0.10 -4.79 10.92
CA GLU A 103 -0.18 -6.18 10.58
C GLU A 103 -1.66 -6.27 10.18
N TYR A 104 -1.95 -6.94 9.08
CA TYR A 104 -3.32 -7.12 8.59
C TYR A 104 -3.42 -8.30 7.64
N GLU A 105 -4.63 -8.71 7.37
CA GLU A 105 -4.95 -9.77 6.42
C GLU A 105 -5.79 -9.20 5.27
N VAL A 106 -5.58 -9.75 4.08
CA VAL A 106 -6.40 -9.48 2.91
C VAL A 106 -7.01 -10.78 2.41
N HIS A 107 -8.22 -10.70 1.90
CA HIS A 107 -8.99 -11.85 1.43
C HIS A 107 -9.61 -11.56 0.09
N GLY A 108 -9.59 -12.55 -0.79
CA GLY A 108 -10.18 -12.41 -2.12
C GLY A 108 -10.15 -13.71 -2.91
N ILE A 109 -10.36 -13.58 -4.20
CA ILE A 109 -10.31 -14.68 -5.16
C ILE A 109 -9.49 -14.22 -6.36
N VAL A 110 -8.54 -15.05 -6.79
CA VAL A 110 -7.78 -14.79 -8.02
C VAL A 110 -8.68 -15.12 -9.22
N PRO A 111 -9.03 -14.14 -10.07
CA PRO A 111 -9.99 -14.37 -11.16
C PRO A 111 -9.55 -15.43 -12.16
N SER A 112 -8.26 -15.51 -12.48
CA SER A 112 -7.72 -16.44 -13.47
C SER A 112 -7.73 -17.90 -13.02
N THR A 113 -7.52 -18.17 -11.72
CA THR A 113 -7.45 -19.53 -11.15
C THR A 113 -8.70 -19.91 -10.38
N ARG A 114 -9.52 -18.91 -9.99
CA ARG A 114 -10.66 -19.05 -9.07
C ARG A 114 -10.30 -19.56 -7.68
N LYS A 115 -9.00 -19.58 -7.34
CA LYS A 115 -8.52 -19.98 -6.02
C LYS A 115 -8.69 -18.84 -5.02
N ALA A 116 -8.94 -19.20 -3.76
CA ALA A 116 -8.93 -18.25 -2.65
C ALA A 116 -7.54 -17.63 -2.53
N TYR A 117 -7.53 -16.34 -2.24
CA TYR A 117 -6.33 -15.58 -1.90
C TYR A 117 -6.50 -15.03 -0.50
N ASP A 118 -5.81 -15.64 0.45
CA ASP A 118 -5.73 -15.19 1.83
C ASP A 118 -4.27 -14.91 2.14
N ASN A 119 -3.94 -13.69 2.51
CA ASN A 119 -2.56 -13.31 2.77
C ASN A 119 -2.44 -12.44 4.01
N ARG A 120 -1.30 -12.56 4.68
CA ARG A 120 -0.91 -11.75 5.84
C ARG A 120 0.19 -10.80 5.44
N PHE A 121 0.04 -9.56 5.87
CA PHE A 121 1.00 -8.50 5.61
C PHE A 121 1.57 -7.93 6.90
N CYS A 122 2.83 -7.52 6.82
CA CYS A 122 3.45 -6.61 7.76
C CYS A 122 4.04 -5.46 6.96
N SER A 123 3.50 -4.26 7.16
CA SER A 123 3.92 -3.05 6.45
C SER A 123 4.58 -2.09 7.44
N ILE A 124 5.84 -1.74 7.18
CA ILE A 124 6.61 -0.79 7.98
C ILE A 124 6.61 0.56 7.24
N ILE A 125 5.95 1.55 7.81
CA ILE A 125 5.63 2.82 7.16
C ILE A 125 6.33 3.95 7.88
N THR A 126 7.22 4.66 7.20
CA THR A 126 7.87 5.87 7.73
C THR A 126 7.11 7.10 7.27
N LEU A 127 6.81 7.99 8.22
CA LEU A 127 6.09 9.25 7.99
C LEU A 127 7.02 10.44 8.19
N GLU A 128 6.91 11.42 7.29
CA GLU A 128 7.48 12.76 7.43
C GLU A 128 6.43 13.78 6.99
N ASP A 129 6.28 14.87 7.75
CA ASP A 129 5.30 15.93 7.48
C ASP A 129 3.87 15.39 7.23
N ARG A 130 3.48 14.36 8.01
CA ARG A 130 2.17 13.70 7.96
C ARG A 130 1.86 13.04 6.61
N LYS A 131 2.93 12.60 5.90
CA LYS A 131 2.85 11.87 4.63
C LYS A 131 3.71 10.62 4.70
N ILE A 132 3.33 9.60 3.95
CA ILE A 132 4.14 8.40 3.75
C ILE A 132 5.31 8.76 2.84
N VAL A 133 6.54 8.52 3.34
CA VAL A 133 7.77 8.72 2.57
C VAL A 133 8.50 7.40 2.27
N HIS A 134 8.27 6.38 3.08
CA HIS A 134 8.87 5.05 2.88
C HIS A 134 7.90 3.97 3.33
N TRP A 135 7.73 2.96 2.49
CA TRP A 135 6.90 1.79 2.73
C TRP A 135 7.73 0.54 2.53
N ARG A 136 7.78 -0.34 3.51
CA ARG A 136 8.46 -1.63 3.43
C ARG A 136 7.45 -2.72 3.71
N ASP A 137 7.29 -3.61 2.77
CA ASP A 137 6.21 -4.60 2.78
C ASP A 137 6.73 -6.02 2.89
N TYR A 138 6.16 -6.78 3.80
CA TYR A 138 6.35 -8.22 3.95
C TYR A 138 5.00 -8.91 3.77
N MET A 139 5.00 -10.02 3.07
CA MET A 139 3.82 -10.87 2.92
C MET A 139 4.20 -12.34 2.86
N ASP A 140 3.21 -13.21 2.94
CA ASP A 140 3.38 -14.65 2.66
C ASP A 140 3.40 -14.87 1.15
N SER A 141 4.60 -15.04 0.58
CA SER A 141 4.78 -15.29 -0.85
C SER A 141 4.28 -16.68 -1.28
N LEU A 142 4.28 -17.66 -0.37
CA LEU A 142 3.72 -18.99 -0.66
C LEU A 142 2.20 -18.92 -0.88
N ALA A 143 1.48 -18.09 -0.10
CA ALA A 143 0.05 -17.87 -0.30
C ALA A 143 -0.25 -17.31 -1.69
N VAL A 144 0.57 -16.37 -2.18
CA VAL A 144 0.46 -15.86 -3.56
C VAL A 144 0.70 -16.98 -4.57
N MET A 145 1.80 -17.72 -4.44
CA MET A 145 2.15 -18.80 -5.38
C MET A 145 1.05 -19.83 -5.50
N ILE A 146 0.48 -20.28 -4.38
CA ILE A 146 -0.62 -21.26 -4.36
C ILE A 146 -1.84 -20.70 -5.08
N SER A 147 -2.19 -19.45 -4.85
CA SER A 147 -3.40 -18.82 -5.42
C SER A 147 -3.32 -18.61 -6.93
N VAL A 148 -2.11 -18.36 -7.46
CA VAL A 148 -1.91 -18.12 -8.91
C VAL A 148 -1.50 -19.37 -9.69
N SER A 149 -1.19 -20.48 -9.02
CA SER A 149 -0.81 -21.73 -9.68
C SER A 149 -1.99 -22.33 -10.45
N ILE A 150 -1.76 -22.67 -11.71
CA ILE A 150 -2.67 -23.48 -12.52
C ILE A 150 -2.30 -24.95 -12.26
N ASP A 151 -3.24 -25.74 -11.80
CA ASP A 151 -3.08 -27.19 -11.59
C ASP A 151 -3.01 -27.92 -12.91
#